data_e619dced410806fdb4059b86a92569ce
#
_entry.id   e619dced410806fdb4059b86a92569ce
#
_cell.length_a   1.000
_cell.length_b   1.000
_cell.length_c   1.000
_cell.angle_alpha   90.00
_cell.angle_beta   90.00
_cell.angle_gamma   90.00
#
_symmetry.space_group_name_H-M   'P 1'
#
loop_
_entity.id
_entity.type
_entity.pdbx_description
1 polymer ?
#
loop_
_entity_poly.entity_id
_entity_poly.type
_entity_poly.pdbx_seq_one_letter_code
_entity_poly.pdbx_strand_id
1 'polypeptide(L)'
;MISGKGILLTGRSGLAAIVLATSHFAVTALGSHAQTVALEDSATRIEAVEVIITNPSADAAVNARVIDLIRRELRAFPDGTFSRAAAEVALARVRRTSPITETSITVTPGAAGGVIVRVDAILSDTRSVATETGYFLTGDRSDLPVLYDRNGTYVVGKLELLSMAYANNNAWYGRPDLFLNGNPLISGDPAGAGTDAWVEGFVHGGIYGITPLGGSAQLYGGLSGILSGSHGTELFTDDTRLHFGIEDAYIGIVGGDTSAEGNRLVWNLTAGRKRFAIGEGFLIANSASNGQDRAALQSNPRWAADMLVLGQVRYNDTLVEAFYLDPDELPIVDSQTKIAGLNAETRLEGGWQLGTTYLQVLDSDFAYFATTPPDPVTASLGRDGLEVFDARFRWQPEQSGLFLVGEAALQRNDRFDMKATGIMGEVGYSFADAKWSPTVSYRLARFSGDDPATARFERWDPLLSGGNGEQWVQGINHFKVFQDSNLIAHRLQFRLRPSPKVELVPQIWLFKADSTTNIGGNPALSFLGGADLATEVNLTAKWFISKNTMVQGHIAATFPSSDLNTASGVTGDLDPWVSAMVFLRVAF
;
A
#
# COMPACT_ATOMS: atom_id res chain seq x y z
N MET A 1 33.78 -7.55 -51.12
CA MET A 1 33.92 -8.91 -50.59
C MET A 1 34.77 -8.87 -49.35
N ILE A 2 34.18 -8.82 -48.16
CA ILE A 2 34.73 -9.34 -46.92
C ILE A 2 33.49 -9.54 -46.02
N SER A 3 33.22 -10.80 -45.73
CA SER A 3 32.12 -11.29 -44.90
C SER A 3 32.45 -11.08 -43.42
N GLY A 4 31.65 -10.29 -42.74
CA GLY A 4 31.67 -10.17 -41.30
C GLY A 4 30.53 -10.98 -40.69
N LYS A 5 30.86 -12.12 -40.10
CA LYS A 5 29.91 -12.90 -39.28
C LYS A 5 29.61 -12.16 -37.98
N GLY A 6 28.40 -11.66 -37.86
CA GLY A 6 27.87 -11.19 -36.59
C GLY A 6 27.59 -12.35 -35.66
N ILE A 7 28.15 -12.29 -34.48
CA ILE A 7 27.84 -13.22 -33.38
C ILE A 7 26.54 -12.72 -32.76
N LEU A 8 25.43 -13.40 -33.02
CA LEU A 8 24.20 -13.25 -32.26
C LEU A 8 24.42 -13.90 -30.88
N LEU A 9 24.70 -13.10 -29.88
CA LEU A 9 24.54 -13.50 -28.49
C LEU A 9 23.04 -13.45 -28.17
N THR A 10 22.44 -14.62 -28.14
CA THR A 10 21.05 -14.79 -27.70
C THR A 10 20.96 -14.50 -26.19
N GLY A 11 20.51 -13.29 -25.85
CA GLY A 11 20.36 -12.81 -24.49
C GLY A 11 19.22 -13.43 -23.67
N ARG A 12 18.79 -14.67 -23.97
CA ARG A 12 17.70 -15.36 -23.26
C ARG A 12 18.09 -16.07 -21.96
N SER A 13 19.38 -16.22 -21.67
CA SER A 13 19.85 -16.99 -20.51
C SER A 13 20.31 -16.14 -19.31
N GLY A 14 20.48 -14.83 -19.44
CA GLY A 14 21.05 -13.99 -18.38
C GLY A 14 20.06 -13.60 -17.26
N LEU A 15 18.82 -13.31 -17.60
CA LEU A 15 17.84 -12.86 -16.60
C LEU A 15 17.25 -14.03 -15.79
N ALA A 16 17.04 -15.18 -16.43
CA ALA A 16 16.65 -16.39 -15.72
C ALA A 16 17.73 -16.79 -14.68
N ALA A 17 19.00 -16.51 -14.97
CA ALA A 17 20.11 -16.77 -14.05
C ALA A 17 20.16 -15.76 -12.89
N ILE A 18 19.76 -14.48 -13.09
CA ILE A 18 19.73 -13.48 -12.00
C ILE A 18 18.53 -13.72 -11.10
N VAL A 19 17.36 -14.04 -11.63
CA VAL A 19 16.18 -14.39 -10.82
C VAL A 19 16.38 -15.73 -10.10
N LEU A 20 17.03 -16.70 -10.74
CA LEU A 20 17.42 -17.97 -10.10
C LEU A 20 18.59 -17.79 -9.12
N ALA A 21 19.56 -16.90 -9.36
CA ALA A 21 20.65 -16.62 -8.43
C ALA A 21 20.16 -15.88 -7.19
N THR A 22 19.21 -14.93 -7.33
CA THR A 22 18.59 -14.27 -6.16
C THR A 22 17.68 -15.23 -5.40
N SER A 23 16.97 -16.13 -6.06
CA SER A 23 16.20 -17.19 -5.39
C SER A 23 17.11 -18.24 -4.73
N HIS A 24 18.27 -18.58 -5.31
CA HIS A 24 19.27 -19.47 -4.67
C HIS A 24 19.99 -18.81 -3.51
N PHE A 25 20.33 -17.52 -3.58
CA PHE A 25 20.94 -16.80 -2.45
C PHE A 25 19.94 -16.61 -1.30
N ALA A 26 18.68 -16.33 -1.59
CA ALA A 26 17.63 -16.27 -0.58
C ALA A 26 17.36 -17.65 0.04
N VAL A 27 17.40 -18.72 -0.75
CA VAL A 27 17.20 -20.10 -0.28
C VAL A 27 18.41 -20.61 0.54
N THR A 28 19.64 -20.25 0.19
CA THR A 28 20.83 -20.62 1.00
C THR A 28 20.94 -19.81 2.29
N ALA A 29 20.59 -18.52 2.30
CA ALA A 29 20.48 -17.74 3.51
C ALA A 29 19.29 -18.20 4.39
N LEU A 30 18.18 -18.63 3.79
CA LEU A 30 17.06 -19.26 4.46
C LEU A 30 17.43 -20.64 5.03
N GLY A 31 18.29 -21.40 4.35
CA GLY A 31 18.72 -22.73 4.81
C GLY A 31 19.51 -22.69 6.11
N SER A 32 20.40 -21.72 6.29
CA SER A 32 21.18 -21.57 7.52
C SER A 32 20.36 -20.97 8.69
N HIS A 33 19.42 -20.05 8.41
CA HIS A 33 18.49 -19.51 9.41
C HIS A 33 17.35 -20.51 9.71
N ALA A 34 16.86 -21.24 8.70
CA ALA A 34 15.84 -22.25 8.90
C ALA A 34 16.34 -23.43 9.76
N GLN A 35 17.62 -23.80 9.66
CA GLN A 35 18.20 -24.81 10.56
C GLN A 35 18.34 -24.31 12.01
N THR A 36 18.69 -23.05 12.23
CA THR A 36 18.74 -22.47 13.58
C THR A 36 17.35 -22.27 14.17
N VAL A 37 16.39 -21.84 13.35
CA VAL A 37 14.97 -21.66 13.72
C VAL A 37 14.28 -23.03 13.97
N ALA A 38 14.62 -24.07 13.19
CA ALA A 38 14.04 -25.40 13.37
C ALA A 38 14.54 -26.10 14.65
N LEU A 39 15.71 -25.74 15.17
CA LEU A 39 16.23 -26.24 16.45
C LEU A 39 15.64 -25.52 17.67
N GLU A 40 15.17 -24.28 17.52
CA GLU A 40 14.47 -23.53 18.58
C GLU A 40 12.95 -23.70 18.58
N ASP A 41 12.35 -24.13 17.49
CA ASP A 41 10.89 -24.38 17.33
C ASP A 41 10.48 -25.81 17.70
N SER A 42 11.18 -26.47 18.62
CA SER A 42 10.65 -27.69 19.23
C SER A 42 9.39 -27.28 20.00
N ALA A 43 8.26 -27.92 19.69
CA ALA A 43 6.94 -27.64 20.25
C ALA A 43 6.95 -27.74 21.78
N THR A 44 7.38 -26.68 22.45
CA THR A 44 7.48 -26.65 23.90
C THR A 44 6.19 -26.09 24.48
N ARG A 45 5.60 -26.79 25.43
CA ARG A 45 4.36 -26.41 26.12
C ARG A 45 4.57 -25.08 26.85
N ILE A 46 3.62 -24.14 26.70
CA ILE A 46 3.60 -22.88 27.42
C ILE A 46 2.97 -23.09 28.81
N GLU A 47 3.69 -22.75 29.88
CA GLU A 47 3.16 -22.73 31.22
C GLU A 47 2.52 -21.40 31.60
N ALA A 48 3.15 -20.29 31.18
CA ALA A 48 2.65 -18.95 31.42
C ALA A 48 3.09 -17.97 30.34
N VAL A 49 2.29 -16.92 30.16
CA VAL A 49 2.64 -15.76 29.32
C VAL A 49 2.59 -14.50 30.18
N GLU A 50 3.73 -13.86 30.32
CA GLU A 50 3.90 -12.60 31.03
C GLU A 50 4.08 -11.46 30.03
N VAL A 51 3.33 -10.37 30.20
CA VAL A 51 3.51 -9.13 29.42
C VAL A 51 3.80 -8.01 30.38
N ILE A 52 4.97 -7.38 30.22
CA ILE A 52 5.45 -6.29 31.07
C ILE A 52 5.64 -5.05 30.21
N ILE A 53 5.08 -3.92 30.65
CA ILE A 53 5.37 -2.61 30.08
C ILE A 53 6.49 -2.01 30.89
N THR A 54 7.66 -1.83 30.27
CA THR A 54 8.87 -1.34 30.95
C THR A 54 8.73 0.12 31.39
N ASN A 55 7.95 0.90 30.63
CA ASN A 55 7.67 2.31 30.88
C ASN A 55 6.17 2.55 30.79
N PRO A 56 5.40 2.16 31.81
CA PRO A 56 3.95 2.24 31.76
C PRO A 56 3.48 3.69 31.63
N SER A 57 2.42 3.89 30.83
CA SER A 57 1.69 5.15 30.76
C SER A 57 1.10 5.51 32.12
N ALA A 58 0.95 6.79 32.38
CA ALA A 58 0.20 7.27 33.55
C ALA A 58 -1.30 6.87 33.49
N ASP A 59 -1.82 6.65 32.26
CA ASP A 59 -3.16 6.10 32.05
C ASP A 59 -3.15 4.57 32.16
N ALA A 60 -3.71 4.04 33.23
CA ALA A 60 -3.83 2.60 33.46
C ALA A 60 -4.66 1.90 32.37
N ALA A 61 -5.62 2.58 31.73
CA ALA A 61 -6.43 2.02 30.67
C ALA A 61 -5.62 1.81 29.39
N VAL A 62 -4.66 2.69 29.09
CA VAL A 62 -3.69 2.51 27.97
C VAL A 62 -2.87 1.26 28.22
N ASN A 63 -2.30 1.12 29.41
CA ASN A 63 -1.48 -0.04 29.77
C ASN A 63 -2.26 -1.35 29.64
N ALA A 64 -3.48 -1.39 30.16
CA ALA A 64 -4.34 -2.58 30.09
C ALA A 64 -4.67 -2.95 28.62
N ARG A 65 -5.01 -1.97 27.78
CA ARG A 65 -5.27 -2.18 26.36
C ARG A 65 -4.06 -2.73 25.61
N VAL A 66 -2.87 -2.22 25.90
CA VAL A 66 -1.62 -2.68 25.28
C VAL A 66 -1.30 -4.13 25.69
N ILE A 67 -1.41 -4.46 26.96
CA ILE A 67 -1.19 -5.82 27.45
C ILE A 67 -2.16 -6.79 26.78
N ASP A 68 -3.42 -6.42 26.68
CA ASP A 68 -4.46 -7.22 26.05
C ASP A 68 -4.22 -7.41 24.54
N LEU A 69 -3.81 -6.34 23.85
CA LEU A 69 -3.42 -6.40 22.45
C LEU A 69 -2.27 -7.39 22.21
N ILE A 70 -1.19 -7.30 23.01
CA ILE A 70 -0.05 -8.21 22.91
C ILE A 70 -0.51 -9.66 23.12
N ARG A 71 -1.28 -9.94 24.14
CA ARG A 71 -1.78 -11.28 24.44
C ARG A 71 -2.64 -11.86 23.31
N ARG A 72 -3.52 -11.05 22.73
CA ARG A 72 -4.39 -11.46 21.62
C ARG A 72 -3.59 -11.75 20.34
N GLU A 73 -2.67 -10.88 19.98
CA GLU A 73 -1.88 -11.06 18.76
C GLU A 73 -0.89 -12.22 18.87
N LEU A 74 -0.28 -12.41 20.03
CA LEU A 74 0.61 -13.55 20.31
C LEU A 74 -0.11 -14.90 20.19
N ARG A 75 -1.39 -14.96 20.59
CA ARG A 75 -2.15 -16.23 20.69
C ARG A 75 -1.40 -17.35 21.38
N ALA A 76 -0.49 -16.98 22.25
CA ALA A 76 0.25 -17.89 23.10
C ALA A 76 -0.54 -18.06 24.41
N PHE A 77 -1.16 -19.21 24.61
CA PHE A 77 -1.97 -19.52 25.79
C PHE A 77 -1.30 -20.62 26.62
N PRO A 78 -1.50 -20.64 27.92
CA PRO A 78 -1.13 -21.81 28.74
C PRO A 78 -1.64 -23.10 28.09
N ASP A 79 -0.83 -24.16 28.18
CA ASP A 79 -1.05 -25.46 27.53
C ASP A 79 -0.94 -25.48 25.97
N GLY A 80 -0.72 -24.35 25.34
CA GLY A 80 -0.37 -24.25 23.92
C GLY A 80 1.11 -24.54 23.66
N THR A 81 1.49 -24.60 22.37
CA THR A 81 2.88 -24.72 21.95
C THR A 81 3.46 -23.35 21.59
N PHE A 82 4.68 -23.08 22.05
CA PHE A 82 5.39 -21.85 21.71
C PHE A 82 6.12 -21.97 20.36
N SER A 83 5.99 -20.94 19.53
CA SER A 83 6.79 -20.72 18.33
C SER A 83 7.37 -19.31 18.37
N ARG A 84 8.68 -19.18 18.49
CA ARG A 84 9.38 -17.89 18.51
C ARG A 84 9.10 -17.09 17.23
N ALA A 85 9.17 -17.75 16.07
CA ALA A 85 8.92 -17.10 14.79
C ALA A 85 7.47 -16.59 14.67
N ALA A 86 6.48 -17.29 15.19
CA ALA A 86 5.09 -16.81 15.23
C ALA A 86 4.94 -15.61 16.18
N ALA A 87 5.59 -15.67 17.33
CA ALA A 87 5.56 -14.58 18.31
C ALA A 87 6.24 -13.30 17.78
N GLU A 88 7.38 -13.41 17.10
CA GLU A 88 8.05 -12.28 16.47
C GLU A 88 7.21 -11.62 15.38
N VAL A 89 6.50 -12.40 14.55
CA VAL A 89 5.54 -11.88 13.56
C VAL A 89 4.37 -11.16 14.24
N ALA A 90 3.82 -11.73 15.31
CA ALA A 90 2.74 -11.11 16.07
C ALA A 90 3.18 -9.77 16.67
N LEU A 91 4.35 -9.71 17.30
CA LEU A 91 4.88 -8.50 17.91
C LEU A 91 5.26 -7.43 16.87
N ALA A 92 5.78 -7.82 15.71
CA ALA A 92 6.01 -6.89 14.60
C ALA A 92 4.70 -6.24 14.14
N ARG A 93 3.60 -6.99 14.12
CA ARG A 93 2.26 -6.45 13.81
C ARG A 93 1.77 -5.51 14.91
N VAL A 94 1.94 -5.87 16.16
CA VAL A 94 1.56 -5.05 17.32
C VAL A 94 2.26 -3.68 17.27
N ARG A 95 3.56 -3.64 16.96
CA ARG A 95 4.31 -2.38 16.84
C ARG A 95 3.78 -1.45 15.74
N ARG A 96 3.21 -2.01 14.67
CA ARG A 96 2.65 -1.20 13.56
C ARG A 96 1.29 -0.58 13.89
N THR A 97 0.52 -1.19 14.78
CA THR A 97 -0.89 -0.85 15.02
C THR A 97 -1.14 -0.25 16.40
N SER A 98 -0.11 0.00 17.20
CA SER A 98 -0.26 0.41 18.60
C SER A 98 0.82 1.42 19.01
N PRO A 99 0.67 2.08 20.15
CA PRO A 99 1.68 3.00 20.68
C PRO A 99 2.95 2.29 21.19
N ILE A 100 3.21 1.07 20.80
CA ILE A 100 4.39 0.29 21.21
C ILE A 100 5.54 0.56 20.24
N THR A 101 6.73 0.88 20.78
CA THR A 101 7.94 1.12 19.99
C THR A 101 8.81 -0.10 19.86
N GLU A 102 9.04 -0.74 20.97
CA GLU A 102 9.93 -1.89 21.06
C GLU A 102 9.24 -3.02 21.79
N THR A 103 9.58 -4.24 21.40
CA THR A 103 9.20 -5.45 22.10
C THR A 103 10.35 -6.43 22.10
N SER A 104 10.58 -7.09 23.24
CA SER A 104 11.51 -8.21 23.34
C SER A 104 10.80 -9.44 23.88
N ILE A 105 11.28 -10.62 23.48
CA ILE A 105 10.77 -11.91 23.96
C ILE A 105 11.89 -12.65 24.69
N THR A 106 11.62 -13.00 25.93
CA THR A 106 12.46 -13.89 26.73
C THR A 106 11.71 -15.18 27.03
N VAL A 107 12.33 -16.31 26.81
CA VAL A 107 11.77 -17.63 27.08
C VAL A 107 12.61 -18.30 28.16
N THR A 108 11.99 -18.65 29.27
CA THR A 108 12.66 -19.30 30.39
C THR A 108 12.01 -20.67 30.69
N PRO A 109 12.77 -21.66 31.18
CA PRO A 109 12.21 -22.93 31.61
C PRO A 109 11.16 -22.73 32.72
N GLY A 110 10.01 -23.36 32.57
CA GLY A 110 8.98 -23.40 33.58
C GLY A 110 9.18 -24.54 34.61
N ALA A 111 8.50 -24.46 35.73
CA ALA A 111 8.64 -25.42 36.81
C ALA A 111 8.03 -26.80 36.48
N ALA A 112 7.07 -26.88 35.55
CA ALA A 112 6.40 -28.10 35.14
C ALA A 112 6.95 -28.71 33.83
N GLY A 113 8.17 -28.32 33.44
CA GLY A 113 8.87 -28.85 32.25
C GLY A 113 8.44 -28.20 30.94
N GLY A 114 7.67 -27.12 30.98
CA GLY A 114 7.33 -26.25 29.84
C GLY A 114 8.17 -24.98 29.85
N VAL A 115 7.65 -23.91 29.22
CA VAL A 115 8.32 -22.60 29.13
C VAL A 115 7.40 -21.49 29.65
N ILE A 116 8.01 -20.48 30.25
CA ILE A 116 7.40 -19.19 30.54
C ILE A 116 7.84 -18.22 29.45
N VAL A 117 6.86 -17.64 28.75
CA VAL A 117 7.09 -16.64 27.70
C VAL A 117 6.87 -15.26 28.28
N ARG A 118 7.93 -14.46 28.35
CA ARG A 118 7.86 -13.08 28.81
C ARG A 118 8.04 -12.14 27.63
N VAL A 119 7.15 -11.17 27.49
CA VAL A 119 7.23 -10.07 26.55
C VAL A 119 7.40 -8.77 27.31
N ASP A 120 8.51 -8.10 27.06
CA ASP A 120 8.73 -6.73 27.54
C ASP A 120 8.38 -5.76 26.39
N ALA A 121 7.58 -4.72 26.67
CA ALA A 121 7.11 -3.72 25.72
C ALA A 121 7.45 -2.31 26.21
N ILE A 122 7.83 -1.43 25.28
CA ILE A 122 8.11 -0.01 25.52
C ILE A 122 7.03 0.81 24.79
N LEU A 123 6.36 1.73 25.51
CA LEU A 123 5.32 2.59 24.95
C LEU A 123 5.89 3.86 24.31
N SER A 124 5.16 4.38 23.34
CA SER A 124 5.56 5.57 22.56
C SER A 124 5.38 6.90 23.27
N ASP A 125 4.50 6.97 24.26
CA ASP A 125 4.29 8.19 25.05
C ASP A 125 5.49 8.60 25.88
N THR A 126 6.46 7.68 26.06
CA THR A 126 7.76 7.96 26.69
C THR A 126 8.91 8.07 25.69
N ARG A 127 8.61 8.08 24.38
CA ARG A 127 9.64 8.22 23.34
C ARG A 127 10.41 9.52 23.50
N SER A 128 11.73 9.42 23.53
CA SER A 128 12.60 10.55 23.20
C SER A 128 12.36 10.97 21.74
N VAL A 129 12.59 12.23 21.41
CA VAL A 129 12.56 12.73 20.02
C VAL A 129 13.35 11.83 19.07
N ALA A 130 14.45 11.23 19.54
CA ALA A 130 15.26 10.27 18.79
C ALA A 130 14.51 9.00 18.37
N THR A 131 13.59 8.50 19.17
CA THR A 131 12.84 7.27 18.86
C THR A 131 11.69 7.53 17.88
N GLU A 132 11.06 8.70 17.91
CA GLU A 132 10.12 9.11 16.85
C GLU A 132 10.81 9.32 15.52
N THR A 133 12.08 9.68 15.55
CA THR A 133 12.85 9.89 14.33
C THR A 133 13.07 8.63 13.52
N GLY A 134 13.03 7.45 14.13
CA GLY A 134 13.01 6.18 13.41
C GLY A 134 11.83 6.08 12.44
N TYR A 135 10.65 6.57 12.83
CA TYR A 135 9.47 6.66 11.95
C TYR A 135 9.68 7.67 10.80
N PHE A 136 10.27 8.83 11.07
CA PHE A 136 10.58 9.82 10.04
C PHE A 136 11.66 9.36 9.07
N LEU A 137 12.62 8.53 9.53
CA LEU A 137 13.69 7.98 8.70
C LEU A 137 13.16 6.98 7.67
N THR A 138 12.36 6.03 8.10
CA THR A 138 12.06 4.82 7.32
C THR A 138 10.59 4.70 6.89
N GLY A 139 9.76 5.62 7.35
CA GLY A 139 8.32 5.66 7.07
C GLY A 139 7.51 4.67 7.91
N ASP A 140 7.83 3.39 7.90
CA ASP A 140 7.02 2.35 8.55
C ASP A 140 7.83 1.30 9.33
N ARG A 141 9.16 1.38 9.34
CA ARG A 141 10.04 0.37 9.96
C ARG A 141 10.95 0.98 11.01
N SER A 142 10.93 0.38 12.18
CA SER A 142 11.82 0.72 13.29
C SER A 142 12.86 -0.37 13.60
N ASP A 143 12.80 -1.51 12.91
CA ASP A 143 13.61 -2.71 13.19
C ASP A 143 14.68 -2.99 12.11
N LEU A 144 15.13 -1.94 11.41
CA LEU A 144 16.19 -2.05 10.41
C LEU A 144 17.55 -2.36 11.06
N PRO A 145 18.46 -3.07 10.35
CA PRO A 145 19.81 -3.34 10.83
C PRO A 145 20.57 -2.08 11.18
N VAL A 146 21.08 -2.01 12.40
CA VAL A 146 21.90 -0.89 12.87
C VAL A 146 23.31 -1.02 12.33
N LEU A 147 23.77 -0.03 11.57
CA LEU A 147 25.10 0.04 11.00
C LEU A 147 26.06 0.87 11.88
N TYR A 148 25.52 1.87 12.58
CA TYR A 148 26.29 2.75 13.44
C TYR A 148 25.39 3.32 14.54
N ASP A 149 25.90 3.33 15.77
CA ASP A 149 25.23 3.92 16.95
C ASP A 149 26.28 4.44 17.92
N ARG A 150 26.62 5.74 17.86
CA ARG A 150 27.53 6.42 18.78
C ARG A 150 27.21 7.90 18.86
N ASN A 151 27.37 8.46 20.08
CA ASN A 151 27.28 9.91 20.36
C ASN A 151 25.95 10.53 19.86
N GLY A 152 24.83 9.77 19.93
CA GLY A 152 23.53 10.21 19.44
C GLY A 152 23.38 10.14 17.91
N THR A 153 24.43 9.78 17.18
CA THR A 153 24.32 9.49 15.74
C THR A 153 23.93 8.04 15.54
N TYR A 154 22.88 7.83 14.78
CA TYR A 154 22.29 6.52 14.51
C TYR A 154 22.14 6.32 13.01
N VAL A 155 22.64 5.20 12.48
CA VAL A 155 22.56 4.86 11.06
C VAL A 155 22.04 3.44 10.91
N VAL A 156 21.05 3.25 10.05
CA VAL A 156 20.47 1.95 9.71
C VAL A 156 20.62 1.64 8.23
N GLY A 157 20.69 0.35 7.92
CA GLY A 157 20.63 -0.15 6.55
C GLY A 157 19.25 -0.71 6.23
N LYS A 158 18.84 -0.66 4.97
CA LYS A 158 17.66 -1.33 4.43
C LYS A 158 18.08 -2.24 3.29
N LEU A 159 17.58 -3.46 3.29
CA LEU A 159 17.64 -4.35 2.15
C LEU A 159 16.28 -5.05 2.01
N GLU A 160 15.67 -4.91 0.85
CA GLU A 160 14.40 -5.54 0.53
C GLU A 160 14.50 -6.23 -0.82
N LEU A 161 14.00 -7.46 -0.88
CA LEU A 161 13.97 -8.30 -2.06
C LEU A 161 12.53 -8.76 -2.27
N LEU A 162 12.03 -8.65 -3.49
CA LEU A 162 10.76 -9.25 -3.89
C LEU A 162 10.93 -9.98 -5.21
N SER A 163 10.37 -11.18 -5.29
CA SER A 163 10.25 -11.95 -6.54
C SER A 163 8.80 -12.41 -6.67
N MET A 164 8.20 -12.22 -7.83
CA MET A 164 6.79 -12.45 -8.11
C MET A 164 6.59 -13.19 -9.42
N ALA A 165 5.60 -14.09 -9.44
CA ALA A 165 5.03 -14.67 -10.64
C ALA A 165 3.54 -14.30 -10.70
N TYR A 166 3.09 -13.94 -11.89
CA TYR A 166 1.72 -13.56 -12.18
C TYR A 166 1.22 -14.25 -13.44
N ALA A 167 -0.06 -14.64 -13.45
CA ALA A 167 -0.73 -15.17 -14.63
C ALA A 167 -2.14 -14.58 -14.75
N ASN A 168 -2.56 -14.34 -15.98
CA ASN A 168 -3.92 -13.96 -16.34
C ASN A 168 -4.48 -14.94 -17.36
N ASN A 169 -5.78 -15.16 -17.30
CA ASN A 169 -6.53 -15.83 -18.34
C ASN A 169 -7.69 -14.92 -18.75
N ASN A 170 -7.81 -14.67 -20.05
CA ASN A 170 -8.80 -13.76 -20.65
C ASN A 170 -8.78 -12.37 -19.99
N ALA A 171 -7.58 -11.81 -19.81
CA ALA A 171 -7.41 -10.46 -19.33
C ALA A 171 -8.17 -9.48 -20.26
N TRP A 172 -8.69 -8.38 -19.69
CA TRP A 172 -9.60 -7.50 -20.43
C TRP A 172 -10.78 -8.27 -21.03
N TYR A 173 -11.18 -9.36 -20.34
CA TYR A 173 -12.23 -10.29 -20.79
C TYR A 173 -11.97 -10.89 -22.18
N GLY A 174 -10.69 -10.95 -22.62
CA GLY A 174 -10.33 -11.35 -23.97
C GLY A 174 -10.84 -10.41 -25.08
N ARG A 175 -11.23 -9.18 -24.73
CA ARG A 175 -11.85 -8.21 -25.64
C ARG A 175 -11.25 -6.80 -25.44
N PRO A 176 -9.95 -6.64 -25.72
CA PRO A 176 -9.27 -5.35 -25.52
C PRO A 176 -9.81 -4.24 -26.43
N ASP A 177 -10.46 -4.58 -27.52
CA ASP A 177 -11.18 -3.66 -28.41
C ASP A 177 -12.33 -2.91 -27.74
N LEU A 178 -12.85 -3.44 -26.62
CA LEU A 178 -13.80 -2.74 -25.77
C LEU A 178 -13.21 -1.49 -25.12
N PHE A 179 -11.92 -1.50 -24.90
CA PHE A 179 -11.18 -0.47 -24.18
C PHE A 179 -10.36 0.33 -25.18
N LEU A 180 -10.98 1.26 -25.82
CA LEU A 180 -10.39 2.09 -26.87
C LEU A 180 -8.98 2.61 -26.53
N ASN A 181 -8.14 2.79 -27.55
CA ASN A 181 -6.87 3.51 -27.48
C ASN A 181 -5.90 3.07 -26.35
N GLY A 182 -5.10 2.15 -26.60
CA GLY A 182 -4.08 1.71 -25.66
C GLY A 182 -4.41 0.36 -25.11
N ASN A 183 -4.68 -0.52 -26.01
CA ASN A 183 -4.71 -1.91 -25.65
C ASN A 183 -3.43 -2.26 -24.89
N PRO A 184 -3.54 -2.54 -23.60
CA PRO A 184 -2.39 -2.78 -22.77
C PRO A 184 -1.79 -4.17 -22.95
N LEU A 185 -2.54 -5.12 -23.49
CA LEU A 185 -2.10 -6.51 -23.63
C LEU A 185 -1.81 -6.80 -25.09
N ILE A 186 -0.66 -7.34 -25.36
CA ILE A 186 -0.11 -7.54 -26.69
C ILE A 186 -0.06 -8.99 -27.14
N SER A 187 -0.24 -9.96 -26.23
CA SER A 187 -0.37 -11.36 -26.59
C SER A 187 -1.82 -11.82 -26.69
N GLY A 188 -2.04 -12.95 -27.32
CA GLY A 188 -3.36 -13.52 -27.58
C GLY A 188 -3.95 -13.13 -28.94
N ASP A 189 -5.01 -13.84 -29.35
CA ASP A 189 -5.79 -13.57 -30.57
C ASP A 189 -7.30 -13.74 -30.28
N PRO A 190 -8.03 -12.66 -30.04
CA PRO A 190 -7.56 -11.28 -29.93
C PRO A 190 -6.63 -11.07 -28.74
N ALA A 191 -5.91 -9.95 -28.72
CA ALA A 191 -5.02 -9.61 -27.61
C ALA A 191 -5.75 -9.68 -26.26
N GLY A 192 -5.07 -10.25 -25.24
CA GLY A 192 -5.65 -10.51 -23.93
C GLY A 192 -6.49 -11.78 -23.82
N ALA A 193 -6.79 -12.47 -24.94
CA ALA A 193 -7.42 -13.78 -24.92
C ALA A 193 -6.41 -14.88 -24.57
N GLY A 194 -6.90 -15.93 -23.90
CA GLY A 194 -6.03 -17.04 -23.48
C GLY A 194 -5.26 -16.73 -22.20
N THR A 195 -4.13 -17.41 -22.01
CA THR A 195 -3.34 -17.30 -20.78
C THR A 195 -1.99 -16.68 -21.05
N ASP A 196 -1.72 -15.60 -20.31
CA ASP A 196 -0.43 -14.91 -20.28
C ASP A 196 0.16 -14.93 -18.89
N ALA A 197 1.50 -14.95 -18.82
CA ALA A 197 2.20 -14.98 -17.56
C ALA A 197 3.50 -14.18 -17.63
N TRP A 198 3.88 -13.58 -16.49
CA TRP A 198 5.15 -12.91 -16.34
C TRP A 198 5.73 -13.11 -14.96
N VAL A 199 7.01 -12.83 -14.86
CA VAL A 199 7.72 -12.74 -13.60
C VAL A 199 8.29 -11.35 -13.45
N GLU A 200 8.27 -10.82 -12.23
CA GLU A 200 8.92 -9.56 -11.92
C GLU A 200 9.50 -9.59 -10.51
N GLY A 201 10.30 -8.60 -10.22
CA GLY A 201 10.86 -8.45 -8.90
C GLY A 201 11.74 -7.23 -8.78
N PHE A 202 12.22 -7.01 -7.56
CA PHE A 202 13.12 -5.90 -7.28
C PHE A 202 14.07 -6.21 -6.13
N VAL A 203 15.15 -5.42 -6.11
CA VAL A 203 16.06 -5.27 -4.99
C VAL A 203 16.06 -3.80 -4.61
N HIS A 204 15.72 -3.49 -3.34
CA HIS A 204 15.75 -2.14 -2.78
C HIS A 204 16.78 -2.10 -1.67
N GLY A 205 17.82 -1.27 -1.81
CA GLY A 205 18.86 -1.08 -0.84
C GLY A 205 19.03 0.38 -0.45
N GLY A 206 19.29 0.66 0.84
CA GLY A 206 19.44 2.04 1.30
C GLY A 206 20.12 2.19 2.65
N ILE A 207 20.49 3.43 2.96
CA ILE A 207 21.10 3.85 4.22
C ILE A 207 20.34 5.08 4.71
N TYR A 208 20.00 5.07 5.99
CA TYR A 208 19.25 6.14 6.65
C TYR A 208 19.94 6.51 7.95
N GLY A 209 20.05 7.80 8.24
CA GLY A 209 20.79 8.25 9.42
C GLY A 209 20.20 9.48 10.08
N ILE A 210 20.51 9.63 11.36
CA ILE A 210 20.17 10.79 12.18
C ILE A 210 21.32 11.14 13.08
N THR A 211 21.53 12.45 13.32
CA THR A 211 22.59 12.97 14.18
C THR A 211 22.12 14.23 14.91
N PRO A 212 22.51 14.44 16.18
CA PRO A 212 22.20 15.67 16.91
C PRO A 212 22.83 16.90 16.24
N LEU A 213 22.05 17.99 16.17
CA LEU A 213 22.54 19.32 15.79
C LEU A 213 22.81 20.23 17.01
N GLY A 214 22.24 19.87 18.15
CA GLY A 214 22.30 20.63 19.40
C GLY A 214 20.89 21.02 19.91
N GLY A 215 20.74 21.18 21.22
CA GLY A 215 19.45 21.28 21.86
C GLY A 215 18.59 20.03 21.60
N SER A 216 17.33 20.23 21.23
CA SER A 216 16.43 19.14 20.85
C SER A 216 16.41 18.84 19.34
N ALA A 217 17.20 19.57 18.54
CA ALA A 217 17.19 19.45 17.08
C ALA A 217 18.13 18.35 16.60
N GLN A 218 17.69 17.60 15.59
CA GLN A 218 18.44 16.53 14.96
C GLN A 218 18.33 16.66 13.43
N LEU A 219 19.46 16.42 12.75
CA LEU A 219 19.52 16.29 11.29
C LEU A 219 19.30 14.83 10.94
N TYR A 220 18.48 14.56 9.93
CA TYR A 220 18.26 13.22 9.43
C TYR A 220 18.19 13.18 7.90
N GLY A 221 18.38 12.01 7.33
CA GLY A 221 18.25 11.83 5.89
C GLY A 221 18.35 10.38 5.48
N GLY A 222 18.06 10.13 4.21
CA GLY A 222 18.09 8.80 3.62
C GLY A 222 18.48 8.84 2.16
N LEU A 223 19.19 7.78 1.74
CA LEU A 223 19.50 7.50 0.34
C LEU A 223 19.26 6.04 0.06
N SER A 224 18.45 5.74 -0.96
CA SER A 224 18.18 4.38 -1.38
C SER A 224 18.01 4.27 -2.89
N GLY A 225 18.19 3.06 -3.42
CA GLY A 225 18.00 2.75 -4.82
C GLY A 225 17.27 1.43 -5.02
N ILE A 226 16.56 1.32 -6.13
CA ILE A 226 15.80 0.16 -6.55
C ILE A 226 16.33 -0.33 -7.89
N LEU A 227 16.66 -1.63 -7.94
CA LEU A 227 16.84 -2.38 -9.19
C LEU A 227 15.58 -3.22 -9.40
N SER A 228 14.79 -2.93 -10.41
CA SER A 228 13.55 -3.62 -10.76
C SER A 228 13.67 -4.32 -12.11
N GLY A 229 12.95 -5.43 -12.29
CA GLY A 229 12.95 -6.18 -13.54
C GLY A 229 11.63 -6.89 -13.79
N SER A 230 11.31 -7.10 -15.07
CA SER A 230 10.15 -7.87 -15.55
C SER A 230 10.52 -8.70 -16.76
N HIS A 231 9.89 -9.87 -16.91
CA HIS A 231 10.02 -10.75 -18.05
C HIS A 231 8.71 -11.50 -18.32
N GLY A 232 8.31 -11.53 -19.58
CA GLY A 232 7.06 -12.14 -20.03
C GLY A 232 6.00 -11.07 -20.33
N THR A 233 4.81 -11.54 -20.72
CA THR A 233 3.70 -10.65 -21.10
C THR A 233 2.99 -10.14 -19.87
N GLU A 234 3.23 -8.89 -19.53
CA GLU A 234 2.47 -8.16 -18.51
C GLU A 234 1.31 -7.35 -19.12
N LEU A 235 0.62 -6.53 -18.33
CA LEU A 235 -0.57 -5.82 -18.78
C LEU A 235 -0.32 -4.81 -19.91
N PHE A 236 0.87 -4.25 -20.05
CA PHE A 236 1.15 -3.15 -20.99
C PHE A 236 2.31 -3.42 -21.94
N THR A 237 3.07 -4.49 -21.78
CA THR A 237 4.24 -4.81 -22.61
C THR A 237 4.66 -6.27 -22.44
N ASP A 238 5.34 -6.82 -23.45
CA ASP A 238 5.91 -8.18 -23.46
C ASP A 238 7.43 -8.18 -23.40
N ASP A 239 8.06 -7.02 -23.29
CA ASP A 239 9.51 -6.89 -23.28
C ASP A 239 10.15 -7.30 -21.94
N THR A 240 11.35 -7.86 -22.03
CA THR A 240 12.22 -8.05 -20.86
C THR A 240 12.88 -6.73 -20.50
N ARG A 241 12.68 -6.27 -19.27
CA ARG A 241 13.14 -4.97 -18.80
C ARG A 241 13.91 -5.08 -17.50
N LEU A 242 14.90 -4.22 -17.35
CA LEU A 242 15.66 -4.02 -16.13
C LEU A 242 15.91 -2.53 -15.95
N HIS A 243 15.55 -2.00 -14.80
CA HIS A 243 15.68 -0.59 -14.48
C HIS A 243 16.32 -0.37 -13.12
N PHE A 244 17.23 0.60 -13.04
CA PHE A 244 17.76 1.09 -11.77
C PHE A 244 17.36 2.55 -11.59
N GLY A 245 16.88 2.90 -10.40
CA GLY A 245 16.55 4.27 -10.05
C GLY A 245 16.76 4.55 -8.57
N ILE A 246 16.99 5.83 -8.28
CA ILE A 246 16.99 6.31 -6.89
C ILE A 246 15.56 6.33 -6.40
N GLU A 247 15.33 5.81 -5.20
CA GLU A 247 14.01 5.84 -4.55
C GLU A 247 13.95 6.91 -3.47
N ASP A 248 14.76 6.80 -2.43
CA ASP A 248 14.85 7.84 -1.42
C ASP A 248 16.12 8.67 -1.63
N ALA A 249 16.00 9.99 -1.54
CA ALA A 249 17.11 10.94 -1.51
C ALA A 249 16.63 12.24 -0.85
N TYR A 250 16.63 12.28 0.49
CA TYR A 250 16.08 13.39 1.24
C TYR A 250 16.92 13.76 2.45
N ILE A 251 16.71 14.98 2.93
CA ILE A 251 17.27 15.52 4.14
C ILE A 251 16.19 16.25 4.94
N GLY A 252 16.29 16.21 6.25
CA GLY A 252 15.33 16.88 7.12
C GLY A 252 15.92 17.24 8.48
N ILE A 253 15.20 18.10 9.17
CA ILE A 253 15.49 18.48 10.56
C ILE A 253 14.24 18.20 11.38
N VAL A 254 14.40 17.52 12.50
CA VAL A 254 13.34 17.22 13.44
C VAL A 254 13.75 17.71 14.83
N GLY A 255 12.79 18.21 15.57
CA GLY A 255 13.01 18.62 16.96
C GLY A 255 11.72 18.56 17.77
N GLY A 256 11.84 18.69 19.05
CA GLY A 256 10.64 18.69 19.91
C GLY A 256 11.00 18.93 21.38
N ASP A 257 9.95 19.12 22.16
CA ASP A 257 10.06 19.35 23.60
C ASP A 257 8.82 18.77 24.30
N THR A 258 8.97 18.50 25.59
CA THR A 258 7.88 18.05 26.45
C THR A 258 7.76 19.05 27.62
N SER A 259 6.58 19.65 27.80
CA SER A 259 6.35 20.58 28.89
C SER A 259 6.34 19.88 30.24
N ALA A 260 6.41 20.66 31.33
CA ALA A 260 6.34 20.13 32.69
C ALA A 260 5.01 19.40 33.00
N GLU A 261 3.93 19.77 32.27
CA GLU A 261 2.61 19.15 32.36
C GLU A 261 2.49 17.88 31.50
N GLY A 262 3.55 17.47 30.77
CA GLY A 262 3.57 16.31 29.91
C GLY A 262 3.07 16.55 28.49
N ASN A 263 2.74 17.80 28.11
CA ASN A 263 2.37 18.11 26.73
C ASN A 263 3.59 18.05 25.82
N ARG A 264 3.42 17.41 24.67
CA ARG A 264 4.49 17.11 23.74
C ARG A 264 4.33 17.87 22.43
N LEU A 265 5.36 18.60 22.04
CA LEU A 265 5.48 19.27 20.75
C LEU A 265 6.61 18.62 19.96
N VAL A 266 6.33 18.17 18.75
CA VAL A 266 7.34 17.72 17.77
C VAL A 266 7.13 18.48 16.49
N TRP A 267 8.21 18.97 15.91
CA TRP A 267 8.21 19.61 14.60
C TRP A 267 9.21 18.95 13.67
N ASN A 268 8.91 18.93 12.39
CA ASN A 268 9.72 18.35 11.34
C ASN A 268 9.68 19.22 10.09
N LEU A 269 10.82 19.33 9.42
CA LEU A 269 10.93 19.90 8.08
C LEU A 269 11.82 18.97 7.25
N THR A 270 11.33 18.51 6.10
CA THR A 270 12.08 17.63 5.20
C THR A 270 11.89 18.02 3.74
N ALA A 271 12.91 17.77 2.92
CA ALA A 271 12.85 18.00 1.48
C ALA A 271 13.64 16.92 0.72
N GLY A 272 13.19 16.57 -0.47
CA GLY A 272 13.80 15.62 -1.40
C GLY A 272 12.87 14.50 -1.83
N ARG A 273 13.45 13.47 -2.46
CA ARG A 273 12.71 12.27 -2.87
C ARG A 273 12.32 11.46 -1.64
N LYS A 274 11.04 11.38 -1.38
CA LYS A 274 10.52 10.65 -0.23
C LYS A 274 9.07 10.23 -0.45
N ARG A 275 8.69 9.10 0.11
CA ARG A 275 7.30 8.65 0.15
C ARG A 275 6.44 9.60 0.98
N PHE A 276 5.25 9.89 0.45
CA PHE A 276 4.20 10.63 1.13
C PHE A 276 2.84 10.01 0.83
N ALA A 277 1.97 9.96 1.82
CA ALA A 277 0.60 9.50 1.68
C ALA A 277 -0.28 10.17 2.74
N ILE A 278 -1.57 10.32 2.46
CA ILE A 278 -2.56 10.93 3.36
C ILE A 278 -3.67 9.93 3.64
N GLY A 279 -4.02 9.74 4.93
CA GLY A 279 -5.10 8.86 5.35
C GLY A 279 -4.95 7.43 4.85
N GLU A 280 -6.01 6.86 4.28
CA GLU A 280 -6.01 5.54 3.64
C GLU A 280 -5.62 5.59 2.15
N GLY A 281 -5.24 6.74 1.62
CA GLY A 281 -4.83 6.92 0.22
C GLY A 281 -5.96 7.36 -0.71
N PHE A 282 -6.98 8.01 -0.19
CA PHE A 282 -8.11 8.49 -0.97
C PHE A 282 -7.71 9.58 -1.98
N LEU A 283 -6.78 10.46 -1.62
CA LEU A 283 -6.24 11.50 -2.47
C LEU A 283 -4.79 11.22 -2.89
N ILE A 284 -3.95 10.84 -1.93
CA ILE A 284 -2.53 10.59 -2.14
C ILE A 284 -2.15 9.29 -1.43
N ALA A 285 -1.84 8.25 -2.19
CA ALA A 285 -1.36 6.97 -1.71
C ALA A 285 0.04 6.65 -2.22
N ASN A 286 0.26 6.86 -3.52
CA ASN A 286 1.51 6.60 -4.19
C ASN A 286 1.87 7.78 -5.10
N SER A 287 3.05 8.33 -4.92
CA SER A 287 3.55 9.48 -5.67
C SER A 287 4.56 9.07 -6.76
N ALA A 288 4.70 7.77 -7.05
CA ALA A 288 5.61 7.28 -8.09
C ALA A 288 4.92 6.28 -9.01
N SER A 289 5.27 6.31 -10.29
CA SER A 289 4.79 5.37 -11.29
C SER A 289 5.77 4.20 -11.46
N ASN A 290 5.22 3.02 -11.72
CA ASN A 290 5.92 1.78 -12.00
C ASN A 290 5.49 1.21 -13.37
N GLY A 291 6.12 0.15 -13.83
CA GLY A 291 5.83 -0.44 -15.13
C GLY A 291 6.56 0.27 -16.28
N GLN A 292 6.18 -0.01 -17.51
CA GLN A 292 6.84 0.48 -18.71
C GLN A 292 8.37 0.25 -18.61
N ASP A 293 9.20 1.22 -18.96
CA ASP A 293 10.66 1.12 -18.88
C ASP A 293 11.18 0.87 -17.45
N ARG A 294 10.40 1.20 -16.42
CA ARG A 294 10.77 0.97 -15.03
C ARG A 294 10.51 -0.45 -14.55
N ALA A 295 9.86 -1.29 -15.36
CA ALA A 295 9.48 -2.66 -14.98
C ALA A 295 8.65 -2.74 -13.69
N ALA A 296 8.47 -3.94 -13.14
CA ALA A 296 7.88 -4.17 -11.82
C ALA A 296 6.52 -3.49 -11.58
N LEU A 297 5.61 -3.56 -12.58
CA LEU A 297 4.30 -2.92 -12.56
C LEU A 297 3.45 -3.38 -11.36
N GLN A 298 3.39 -4.68 -11.13
CA GLN A 298 2.51 -5.27 -10.12
C GLN A 298 3.15 -5.30 -8.73
N SER A 299 4.46 -5.52 -8.64
CA SER A 299 5.18 -5.49 -7.37
C SER A 299 5.36 -4.07 -6.83
N ASN A 300 5.23 -3.06 -7.70
CA ASN A 300 5.11 -1.65 -7.38
C ASN A 300 6.13 -1.16 -6.33
N PRO A 301 7.44 -1.24 -6.60
CA PRO A 301 8.47 -0.92 -5.61
C PRO A 301 8.69 0.56 -5.36
N ARG A 302 8.29 1.43 -6.29
CA ARG A 302 8.53 2.88 -6.25
C ARG A 302 7.32 3.60 -5.66
N TRP A 303 7.58 4.47 -4.69
CA TRP A 303 6.56 5.22 -3.95
C TRP A 303 6.94 6.68 -3.71
N ALA A 304 8.24 7.01 -3.83
CA ALA A 304 8.75 8.33 -3.51
C ALA A 304 8.42 9.34 -4.61
N ALA A 305 7.92 10.49 -4.22
CA ALA A 305 7.80 11.64 -5.11
C ALA A 305 9.17 12.08 -5.66
N ASP A 306 9.19 12.67 -6.82
CA ASP A 306 10.42 13.27 -7.37
C ASP A 306 10.92 14.42 -6.49
N MET A 307 9.98 15.23 -5.98
CA MET A 307 10.25 16.23 -4.97
C MET A 307 9.10 16.30 -3.95
N LEU A 308 9.44 16.17 -2.69
CA LEU A 308 8.58 16.47 -1.56
C LEU A 308 9.23 17.55 -0.71
N VAL A 309 8.46 18.59 -0.34
CA VAL A 309 8.79 19.49 0.77
C VAL A 309 7.68 19.35 1.79
N LEU A 310 8.02 18.96 3.02
CA LEU A 310 7.05 18.63 4.05
C LEU A 310 7.42 19.28 5.37
N GLY A 311 6.54 20.15 5.86
CA GLY A 311 6.57 20.70 7.20
C GLY A 311 5.49 20.06 8.06
N GLN A 312 5.84 19.58 9.26
CA GLN A 312 4.91 18.90 10.17
C GLN A 312 5.03 19.49 11.57
N VAL A 313 3.92 19.64 12.24
CA VAL A 313 3.84 19.97 13.67
C VAL A 313 2.89 18.98 14.33
N ARG A 314 3.37 18.26 15.31
CA ARG A 314 2.55 17.39 16.15
C ARG A 314 2.49 17.97 17.57
N TYR A 315 1.29 18.20 18.04
CA TYR A 315 1.04 18.57 19.43
C TYR A 315 0.13 17.51 20.07
N ASN A 316 0.68 16.74 20.97
CA ASN A 316 0.02 15.57 21.54
C ASN A 316 -0.52 14.63 20.42
N ASP A 317 -1.82 14.43 20.35
CA ASP A 317 -2.50 13.57 19.39
C ASP A 317 -2.90 14.28 18.09
N THR A 318 -2.60 15.57 17.96
CA THR A 318 -2.93 16.36 16.77
C THR A 318 -1.70 16.59 15.91
N LEU A 319 -1.78 16.22 14.64
CA LEU A 319 -0.78 16.44 13.59
C LEU A 319 -1.32 17.48 12.61
N VAL A 320 -0.49 18.46 12.25
CA VAL A 320 -0.73 19.39 11.14
C VAL A 320 0.45 19.34 10.21
N GLU A 321 0.18 19.25 8.92
CA GLU A 321 1.18 19.12 7.85
C GLU A 321 0.92 20.15 6.77
N ALA A 322 2.00 20.74 6.24
CA ALA A 322 2.00 21.49 5.00
C ALA A 322 2.96 20.82 4.03
N PHE A 323 2.53 20.60 2.80
CA PHE A 323 3.33 19.88 1.82
C PHE A 323 3.31 20.53 0.43
N TYR A 324 4.40 20.35 -0.28
CA TYR A 324 4.53 20.50 -1.73
C TYR A 324 5.02 19.18 -2.30
N LEU A 325 4.40 18.69 -3.36
CA LEU A 325 4.62 17.40 -3.95
C LEU A 325 4.73 17.52 -5.48
N ASP A 326 5.80 16.95 -6.03
CA ASP A 326 6.03 16.70 -7.46
C ASP A 326 6.12 15.19 -7.64
N PRO A 327 5.11 14.51 -8.24
CA PRO A 327 5.13 13.06 -8.41
C PRO A 327 6.24 12.58 -9.34
N ASP A 328 6.75 11.38 -9.12
CA ASP A 328 7.70 10.71 -10.01
C ASP A 328 6.94 9.93 -11.11
N GLU A 329 6.42 10.65 -12.09
CA GLU A 329 5.66 10.09 -13.21
C GLU A 329 6.59 9.39 -14.23
N LEU A 330 6.01 8.51 -15.06
CA LEU A 330 6.75 7.93 -16.20
C LEU A 330 6.93 8.98 -17.29
N PRO A 331 8.11 9.09 -17.93
CA PRO A 331 8.35 10.12 -18.96
C PRO A 331 7.34 10.13 -20.11
N ILE A 332 6.74 8.97 -20.42
CA ILE A 332 5.74 8.86 -21.51
C ILE A 332 4.37 9.43 -21.14
N VAL A 333 4.08 9.56 -19.84
CA VAL A 333 2.81 10.08 -19.31
C VAL A 333 3.05 11.15 -18.25
N ASP A 334 4.23 11.75 -18.26
CA ASP A 334 4.57 12.84 -17.35
C ASP A 334 3.67 14.05 -17.60
N SER A 335 2.85 14.33 -16.64
CA SER A 335 1.86 15.41 -16.69
C SER A 335 2.35 16.69 -16.02
N GLN A 336 3.59 16.73 -15.56
CA GLN A 336 4.21 17.87 -14.86
C GLN A 336 3.36 18.36 -13.66
N THR A 337 2.60 17.43 -13.05
CA THR A 337 1.67 17.78 -11.96
C THR A 337 2.44 18.20 -10.72
N LYS A 338 2.07 19.34 -10.15
CA LYS A 338 2.60 19.85 -8.88
C LYS A 338 1.47 20.17 -7.94
N ILE A 339 1.55 19.66 -6.72
CA ILE A 339 0.48 19.74 -5.73
C ILE A 339 1.02 20.41 -4.47
N ALA A 340 0.24 21.32 -3.89
CA ALA A 340 0.49 21.82 -2.54
C ALA A 340 -0.74 21.63 -1.68
N GLY A 341 -0.55 21.47 -0.37
CA GLY A 341 -1.70 21.27 0.51
C GLY A 341 -1.39 21.37 1.99
N LEU A 342 -2.48 21.30 2.75
CA LEU A 342 -2.50 21.24 4.20
C LEU A 342 -3.28 20.01 4.62
N ASN A 343 -2.77 19.27 5.58
CA ASN A 343 -3.43 18.12 6.20
C ASN A 343 -3.45 18.29 7.72
N ALA A 344 -4.54 17.93 8.36
CA ALA A 344 -4.65 17.90 9.80
C ALA A 344 -5.34 16.62 10.25
N GLU A 345 -4.78 15.98 11.28
CA GLU A 345 -5.32 14.75 11.87
C GLU A 345 -5.28 14.84 13.38
N THR A 346 -6.30 14.29 14.03
CA THR A 346 -6.32 14.21 15.50
C THR A 346 -6.97 12.92 15.98
N ARG A 347 -6.51 12.44 17.12
CA ARG A 347 -7.13 11.33 17.84
C ARG A 347 -7.86 11.86 19.05
N LEU A 348 -9.08 11.40 19.25
CA LEU A 348 -9.92 11.79 20.37
C LEU A 348 -10.22 10.57 21.24
N GLU A 349 -10.64 10.82 22.47
CA GLU A 349 -11.13 9.79 23.36
C GLU A 349 -12.29 8.98 22.73
N GLY A 350 -12.51 7.76 23.19
CA GLY A 350 -13.56 6.88 22.67
C GLY A 350 -13.25 6.28 21.30
N GLY A 351 -11.98 6.29 20.85
CA GLY A 351 -11.52 5.60 19.64
C GLY A 351 -11.76 6.35 18.32
N TRP A 352 -12.02 7.66 18.39
CA TRP A 352 -12.16 8.50 17.21
C TRP A 352 -10.82 8.97 16.67
N GLN A 353 -10.69 8.93 15.35
CA GLN A 353 -9.64 9.58 14.57
C GLN A 353 -10.34 10.45 13.52
N LEU A 354 -9.97 11.71 13.45
CA LEU A 354 -10.54 12.67 12.51
C LEU A 354 -9.42 13.23 11.66
N GLY A 355 -9.71 13.52 10.39
CA GLY A 355 -8.76 14.14 9.49
C GLY A 355 -9.45 15.07 8.50
N THR A 356 -8.71 16.03 8.00
CA THR A 356 -9.14 16.93 6.92
C THR A 356 -7.94 17.33 6.08
N THR A 357 -8.16 17.48 4.77
CA THR A 357 -7.13 17.92 3.83
C THR A 357 -7.69 18.99 2.91
N TYR A 358 -6.90 20.01 2.66
CA TYR A 358 -7.04 20.89 1.51
C TYR A 358 -5.82 20.76 0.64
N LEU A 359 -5.99 20.57 -0.66
CA LEU A 359 -4.90 20.60 -1.62
C LEU A 359 -5.31 21.35 -2.89
N GLN A 360 -4.30 21.86 -3.57
CA GLN A 360 -4.42 22.50 -4.87
C GLN A 360 -3.37 21.96 -5.83
N VAL A 361 -3.76 21.69 -7.06
CA VAL A 361 -2.86 21.45 -8.18
C VAL A 361 -2.40 22.80 -8.70
N LEU A 362 -1.10 23.06 -8.54
CA LEU A 362 -0.48 24.34 -8.88
C LEU A 362 -0.13 24.42 -10.38
N ASP A 363 0.16 23.27 -10.97
CA ASP A 363 0.58 23.13 -12.36
C ASP A 363 0.29 21.70 -12.82
N SER A 364 -0.21 21.50 -14.03
CA SER A 364 -0.39 20.20 -14.65
C SER A 364 -0.71 20.29 -16.13
N ASP A 365 -0.05 19.47 -16.93
CA ASP A 365 -0.39 19.24 -18.35
C ASP A 365 -1.43 18.11 -18.53
N PHE A 366 -1.92 17.51 -17.43
CA PHE A 366 -2.92 16.46 -17.51
C PHE A 366 -4.25 16.99 -18.02
N ALA A 367 -4.74 16.40 -19.11
CA ALA A 367 -5.98 16.81 -19.74
C ALA A 367 -7.16 15.90 -19.35
N TYR A 368 -8.30 16.51 -19.03
CA TYR A 368 -9.58 15.82 -18.95
C TYR A 368 -10.23 15.75 -20.30
N PHE A 369 -10.83 14.61 -20.60
CA PHE A 369 -11.59 14.40 -21.81
C PHE A 369 -13.07 14.37 -21.46
N ALA A 370 -13.81 15.35 -21.93
CA ALA A 370 -15.26 15.35 -21.86
C ALA A 370 -15.84 14.71 -23.13
N THR A 371 -16.91 13.97 -22.99
CA THR A 371 -17.60 13.33 -24.11
C THR A 371 -18.96 13.98 -24.33
N THR A 372 -19.26 14.30 -25.59
CA THR A 372 -20.60 14.72 -25.99
C THR A 372 -21.10 13.74 -27.05
N PRO A 373 -22.19 12.98 -26.77
CA PRO A 373 -22.73 12.07 -27.76
C PRO A 373 -23.14 12.78 -29.07
N PRO A 374 -22.85 12.23 -30.25
CA PRO A 374 -22.21 10.96 -30.53
C PRO A 374 -20.68 11.00 -30.55
N ASP A 375 -20.07 12.16 -30.37
CA ASP A 375 -18.61 12.33 -30.49
C ASP A 375 -17.92 11.88 -29.19
N PRO A 376 -16.93 10.99 -29.26
CA PRO A 376 -16.32 10.40 -28.07
C PRO A 376 -15.46 11.39 -27.27
N VAL A 377 -14.86 12.39 -27.89
CA VAL A 377 -14.00 13.38 -27.23
C VAL A 377 -14.21 14.75 -27.87
N THR A 378 -14.67 15.72 -27.10
CA THR A 378 -15.03 17.05 -27.63
C THR A 378 -14.17 18.19 -27.12
N ALA A 379 -13.61 18.07 -25.91
CA ALA A 379 -12.80 19.12 -25.33
C ALA A 379 -11.78 18.55 -24.36
N SER A 380 -10.60 19.13 -24.29
CA SER A 380 -9.64 18.91 -23.22
C SER A 380 -9.74 20.05 -22.22
N LEU A 381 -9.99 19.71 -20.95
CA LEU A 381 -9.93 20.60 -19.81
C LEU A 381 -8.68 20.22 -19.01
N GLY A 382 -8.07 21.14 -18.29
CA GLY A 382 -6.82 20.86 -17.57
C GLY A 382 -7.05 20.53 -16.10
N ARG A 383 -6.24 19.63 -15.54
CA ARG A 383 -6.16 19.40 -14.08
C ARG A 383 -5.62 20.62 -13.34
N ASP A 384 -4.85 21.44 -14.01
CA ASP A 384 -4.27 22.67 -13.50
C ASP A 384 -5.34 23.57 -12.88
N GLY A 385 -5.12 24.05 -11.64
CA GLY A 385 -6.11 24.79 -10.85
C GLY A 385 -7.14 23.93 -10.09
N LEU A 386 -6.99 22.62 -10.08
CA LEU A 386 -7.86 21.74 -9.30
C LEU A 386 -7.67 21.99 -7.80
N GLU A 387 -8.75 22.20 -7.08
CA GLU A 387 -8.83 22.32 -5.62
C GLU A 387 -9.60 21.13 -5.05
N VAL A 388 -9.13 20.58 -3.93
CA VAL A 388 -9.79 19.48 -3.23
C VAL A 388 -9.94 19.78 -1.75
N PHE A 389 -11.14 19.56 -1.25
CA PHE A 389 -11.48 19.61 0.17
C PHE A 389 -11.90 18.21 0.61
N ASP A 390 -11.24 17.69 1.60
CA ASP A 390 -11.46 16.34 2.14
C ASP A 390 -11.74 16.38 3.64
N ALA A 391 -12.61 15.47 4.09
CA ALA A 391 -12.84 15.18 5.49
C ALA A 391 -13.00 13.66 5.69
N ARG A 392 -12.35 13.14 6.73
CA ARG A 392 -12.34 11.72 7.02
C ARG A 392 -12.44 11.44 8.50
N PHE A 393 -12.97 10.28 8.82
CA PHE A 393 -13.02 9.77 10.18
C PHE A 393 -12.83 8.27 10.23
N ARG A 394 -12.30 7.80 11.34
CA ARG A 394 -12.32 6.40 11.77
C ARG A 394 -12.80 6.34 13.21
N TRP A 395 -13.68 5.42 13.50
CA TRP A 395 -14.14 5.13 14.85
C TRP A 395 -13.99 3.64 15.14
N GLN A 396 -13.23 3.34 16.17
CA GLN A 396 -13.01 1.98 16.67
C GLN A 396 -12.66 2.08 18.15
N PRO A 397 -13.66 2.03 19.05
CA PRO A 397 -13.45 2.22 20.48
C PRO A 397 -12.69 1.06 21.12
N GLU A 398 -12.85 -0.16 20.57
CA GLU A 398 -12.24 -1.37 21.05
C GLU A 398 -11.69 -2.20 19.89
N GLN A 399 -10.81 -3.13 20.19
CA GLN A 399 -10.26 -4.04 19.18
C GLN A 399 -11.27 -5.11 18.74
N SER A 400 -12.14 -5.55 19.65
CA SER A 400 -13.27 -6.42 19.37
C SER A 400 -14.53 -5.56 19.34
N GLY A 401 -15.33 -5.67 18.29
CA GLY A 401 -16.56 -4.90 18.18
C GLY A 401 -16.71 -4.15 16.85
N LEU A 402 -17.65 -3.25 16.85
CA LEU A 402 -18.01 -2.43 15.70
C LEU A 402 -16.91 -1.40 15.39
N PHE A 403 -16.62 -1.19 14.12
CA PHE A 403 -15.85 -0.06 13.64
C PHE A 403 -16.53 0.62 12.45
N LEU A 404 -16.25 1.89 12.29
CA LEU A 404 -16.72 2.72 11.18
C LEU A 404 -15.55 3.49 10.57
N VAL A 405 -15.53 3.60 9.26
CA VAL A 405 -14.60 4.45 8.51
C VAL A 405 -15.41 5.26 7.50
N GLY A 406 -15.08 6.51 7.32
CA GLY A 406 -15.70 7.35 6.32
C GLY A 406 -14.76 8.43 5.83
N GLU A 407 -14.83 8.71 4.53
CA GLU A 407 -14.08 9.75 3.86
C GLU A 407 -14.92 10.35 2.75
N ALA A 408 -14.92 11.66 2.62
CA ALA A 408 -15.64 12.38 1.59
C ALA A 408 -14.85 13.59 1.14
N ALA A 409 -14.78 13.78 -0.18
CA ALA A 409 -14.08 14.90 -0.75
C ALA A 409 -14.88 15.57 -1.88
N LEU A 410 -14.64 16.86 -2.04
CA LEU A 410 -15.19 17.70 -3.09
C LEU A 410 -14.04 18.28 -3.91
N GLN A 411 -14.14 18.14 -5.22
CA GLN A 411 -13.23 18.74 -6.20
C GLN A 411 -13.90 19.91 -6.92
N ARG A 412 -13.12 20.97 -7.15
CA ARG A 412 -13.46 22.14 -7.95
C ARG A 412 -12.24 22.53 -8.77
N ASN A 413 -12.48 23.30 -9.84
CA ASN A 413 -11.38 23.88 -10.60
C ASN A 413 -11.63 25.41 -10.70
N ASP A 414 -10.58 26.21 -10.61
CA ASP A 414 -10.67 27.67 -10.65
C ASP A 414 -10.72 28.23 -12.09
N ARG A 415 -10.46 27.39 -13.09
CA ARG A 415 -10.36 27.77 -14.52
C ARG A 415 -11.59 27.42 -15.34
N PHE A 416 -12.43 26.49 -14.86
CA PHE A 416 -13.67 26.09 -15.54
C PHE A 416 -14.68 25.55 -14.51
N ASP A 417 -15.95 25.44 -14.91
CA ASP A 417 -17.01 24.92 -14.03
C ASP A 417 -16.86 23.42 -13.80
N MET A 418 -16.24 23.07 -12.67
CA MET A 418 -16.05 21.70 -12.21
C MET A 418 -16.64 21.51 -10.81
N LYS A 419 -17.34 20.41 -10.61
CA LYS A 419 -17.77 19.95 -9.29
C LYS A 419 -17.86 18.43 -9.27
N ALA A 420 -16.83 17.78 -8.78
CA ALA A 420 -16.80 16.34 -8.62
C ALA A 420 -16.79 15.94 -7.15
N THR A 421 -17.26 14.74 -6.85
CA THR A 421 -17.35 14.21 -5.48
C THR A 421 -16.84 12.79 -5.40
N GLY A 422 -16.08 12.50 -4.33
CA GLY A 422 -15.70 11.16 -3.95
C GLY A 422 -16.16 10.88 -2.52
N ILE A 423 -16.74 9.70 -2.27
CA ILE A 423 -17.22 9.29 -0.95
C ILE A 423 -16.87 7.83 -0.75
N MET A 424 -16.38 7.49 0.44
CA MET A 424 -16.15 6.12 0.86
C MET A 424 -16.67 5.92 2.28
N GLY A 425 -17.36 4.83 2.53
CA GLY A 425 -17.81 4.42 3.85
C GLY A 425 -17.60 2.94 4.08
N GLU A 426 -17.13 2.56 5.25
CA GLU A 426 -16.99 1.18 5.67
C GLU A 426 -17.57 0.97 7.06
N VAL A 427 -18.34 -0.09 7.21
CA VAL A 427 -18.80 -0.61 8.49
C VAL A 427 -18.31 -2.03 8.64
N GLY A 428 -17.79 -2.36 9.80
CA GLY A 428 -17.33 -3.72 10.07
C GLY A 428 -17.37 -4.09 11.54
N TYR A 429 -17.21 -5.37 11.79
CA TYR A 429 -17.16 -5.95 13.13
C TYR A 429 -15.97 -6.90 13.26
N SER A 430 -15.16 -6.69 14.28
CA SER A 430 -14.02 -7.53 14.64
C SER A 430 -14.37 -8.45 15.80
N PHE A 431 -14.24 -9.76 15.59
CA PHE A 431 -14.42 -10.79 16.60
C PHE A 431 -13.04 -11.23 17.13
N ALA A 432 -12.33 -10.30 17.80
CA ALA A 432 -10.93 -10.51 18.17
C ALA A 432 -10.70 -11.77 19.03
N ASP A 433 -11.66 -12.13 19.89
CA ASP A 433 -11.58 -13.27 20.82
C ASP A 433 -12.09 -14.60 20.20
N ALA A 434 -12.70 -14.56 19.02
CA ALA A 434 -13.18 -15.74 18.35
C ALA A 434 -12.04 -16.52 17.66
N LYS A 435 -12.27 -17.82 17.42
CA LYS A 435 -11.35 -18.65 16.64
C LYS A 435 -11.07 -17.99 15.28
N TRP A 436 -9.78 -17.82 14.93
CA TRP A 436 -9.28 -17.12 13.73
C TRP A 436 -9.46 -15.61 13.74
N SER A 437 -9.94 -15.01 14.83
CA SER A 437 -10.21 -13.57 14.99
C SER A 437 -10.80 -12.94 13.73
N PRO A 438 -11.96 -13.40 13.25
CA PRO A 438 -12.53 -12.92 12.02
C PRO A 438 -12.89 -11.43 12.15
N THR A 439 -12.68 -10.70 11.05
CA THR A 439 -13.25 -9.39 10.84
C THR A 439 -14.12 -9.46 9.60
N VAL A 440 -15.33 -8.97 9.70
CA VAL A 440 -16.26 -8.83 8.58
C VAL A 440 -16.49 -7.36 8.34
N SER A 441 -16.41 -6.91 7.07
CA SER A 441 -16.72 -5.53 6.74
C SER A 441 -17.42 -5.39 5.38
N TYR A 442 -18.23 -4.35 5.30
CA TYR A 442 -18.83 -3.90 4.06
C TYR A 442 -18.36 -2.47 3.78
N ARG A 443 -17.85 -2.22 2.57
CA ARG A 443 -17.42 -0.91 2.08
C ARG A 443 -18.24 -0.52 0.84
N LEU A 444 -18.66 0.72 0.82
CA LEU A 444 -19.22 1.39 -0.35
C LEU A 444 -18.31 2.55 -0.69
N ALA A 445 -17.91 2.65 -1.95
CA ALA A 445 -17.22 3.83 -2.48
C ALA A 445 -17.99 4.34 -3.71
N ARG A 446 -18.07 5.66 -3.88
CA ARG A 446 -18.63 6.31 -5.05
C ARG A 446 -17.74 7.48 -5.45
N PHE A 447 -17.33 7.46 -6.69
CA PHE A 447 -16.62 8.54 -7.36
C PHE A 447 -17.48 9.02 -8.53
N SER A 448 -17.82 10.29 -8.54
CA SER A 448 -18.75 10.85 -9.52
C SER A 448 -18.27 10.65 -10.96
N GLY A 449 -19.22 10.40 -11.85
CA GLY A 449 -19.08 10.45 -13.29
C GLY A 449 -19.46 11.82 -13.83
N ASP A 450 -19.31 12.02 -15.14
CA ASP A 450 -19.70 13.22 -15.85
C ASP A 450 -21.11 13.08 -16.43
N ASP A 451 -21.96 14.09 -16.23
CA ASP A 451 -23.28 14.15 -16.84
C ASP A 451 -23.20 15.00 -18.14
N PRO A 452 -23.24 14.39 -19.33
CA PRO A 452 -23.13 15.12 -20.58
C PRO A 452 -24.31 16.05 -20.87
N ALA A 453 -25.40 15.98 -20.10
CA ALA A 453 -26.53 16.90 -20.20
C ALA A 453 -26.26 18.25 -19.53
N THR A 454 -25.20 18.37 -18.75
CA THR A 454 -24.78 19.61 -18.08
C THR A 454 -23.57 20.23 -18.79
N ALA A 455 -23.35 21.53 -18.58
CA ALA A 455 -22.12 22.21 -19.04
C ALA A 455 -20.97 22.08 -18.03
N ARG A 456 -21.24 21.52 -16.85
CA ARG A 456 -20.31 21.35 -15.76
C ARG A 456 -19.58 20.02 -15.93
N PHE A 457 -18.27 20.01 -15.69
CA PHE A 457 -17.51 18.77 -15.60
C PHE A 457 -17.67 18.17 -14.20
N GLU A 458 -18.14 16.94 -14.10
CA GLU A 458 -18.52 16.32 -12.84
C GLU A 458 -17.77 15.02 -12.54
N ARG A 459 -16.90 14.56 -13.45
CA ARG A 459 -16.12 13.35 -13.23
C ARG A 459 -15.01 13.60 -12.22
N TRP A 460 -14.94 12.71 -11.23
CA TRP A 460 -13.90 12.69 -10.19
C TRP A 460 -12.50 12.47 -10.80
N ASP A 461 -11.53 13.29 -10.40
CA ASP A 461 -10.11 13.07 -10.68
C ASP A 461 -9.50 12.22 -9.56
N PRO A 462 -8.98 11.02 -9.84
CA PRO A 462 -8.37 10.17 -8.83
C PRO A 462 -7.06 10.74 -8.26
N LEU A 463 -6.46 11.75 -8.87
CA LEU A 463 -5.15 12.30 -8.46
C LEU A 463 -4.08 11.20 -8.35
N LEU A 464 -3.54 11.05 -7.12
CA LEU A 464 -2.53 10.06 -6.74
C LEU A 464 -3.13 8.99 -5.82
N SER A 465 -4.44 8.80 -5.85
CA SER A 465 -5.13 7.77 -5.07
C SER A 465 -4.75 6.38 -5.56
N GLY A 466 -4.98 5.43 -4.73
CA GLY A 466 -4.74 4.05 -5.08
C GLY A 466 -4.58 3.17 -3.87
N GLY A 467 -4.71 1.90 -4.09
CA GLY A 467 -4.68 0.95 -3.00
C GLY A 467 -3.30 0.85 -2.36
N ASN A 468 -3.27 0.79 -1.06
CA ASN A 468 -2.12 0.35 -0.29
C ASN A 468 -1.85 -1.15 -0.48
N GLY A 469 -1.86 -1.62 -1.74
CA GLY A 469 -1.61 -3.01 -2.12
C GLY A 469 -2.73 -4.00 -1.79
N GLU A 470 -3.85 -3.58 -1.19
CA GLU A 470 -4.98 -4.43 -0.84
C GLU A 470 -6.28 -3.93 -1.48
N GLN A 471 -6.34 -3.93 -2.81
CA GLN A 471 -7.61 -3.83 -3.56
C GLN A 471 -8.58 -2.81 -2.92
N TRP A 472 -8.10 -1.61 -2.77
CA TRP A 472 -8.69 -0.55 -1.96
C TRP A 472 -10.17 -0.29 -2.26
N VAL A 473 -10.51 0.04 -3.50
CA VAL A 473 -11.90 0.26 -3.95
C VAL A 473 -12.22 -0.40 -5.29
N GLN A 474 -11.32 -1.15 -5.88
CA GLN A 474 -11.40 -1.61 -7.27
C GLN A 474 -11.16 -3.12 -7.46
N GLY A 475 -10.99 -3.89 -6.39
CA GLY A 475 -10.67 -5.32 -6.50
C GLY A 475 -9.25 -5.60 -7.02
N ILE A 476 -8.99 -6.83 -7.44
CA ILE A 476 -7.68 -7.28 -7.95
C ILE A 476 -7.55 -7.09 -9.46
N ASN A 477 -8.54 -7.52 -10.22
CA ASN A 477 -8.52 -7.41 -11.69
C ASN A 477 -9.07 -6.07 -12.15
N HIS A 478 -10.19 -5.67 -11.57
CA HIS A 478 -10.94 -4.53 -12.06
C HIS A 478 -10.16 -3.21 -11.95
N PHE A 479 -9.31 -3.04 -10.93
CA PHE A 479 -8.49 -1.84 -10.79
C PHE A 479 -7.49 -1.63 -11.94
N LYS A 480 -7.15 -2.68 -12.69
CA LYS A 480 -6.30 -2.61 -13.87
C LYS A 480 -7.03 -2.08 -15.10
N VAL A 481 -8.35 -2.07 -15.03
CA VAL A 481 -9.24 -1.64 -16.12
C VAL A 481 -9.71 -0.21 -15.91
N PHE A 482 -10.16 0.11 -14.69
CA PHE A 482 -10.72 1.41 -14.36
C PHE A 482 -9.99 2.02 -13.18
N GLN A 483 -9.82 3.33 -13.23
CA GLN A 483 -9.40 4.10 -12.08
C GLN A 483 -10.58 4.25 -11.10
N ASP A 484 -10.32 4.74 -9.90
CA ASP A 484 -11.32 5.18 -8.93
C ASP A 484 -11.94 6.53 -9.36
N SER A 485 -12.59 6.51 -10.51
CA SER A 485 -13.26 7.63 -11.17
C SER A 485 -14.48 7.09 -11.87
N ASN A 486 -15.61 7.79 -11.80
CA ASN A 486 -16.88 7.33 -12.36
C ASN A 486 -17.23 5.89 -11.94
N LEU A 487 -17.07 5.61 -10.67
CA LEU A 487 -17.14 4.25 -10.12
C LEU A 487 -18.00 4.21 -8.86
N ILE A 488 -18.88 3.22 -8.79
CA ILE A 488 -19.55 2.79 -7.57
C ILE A 488 -19.08 1.36 -7.28
N ALA A 489 -18.40 1.18 -6.15
CA ALA A 489 -17.84 -0.09 -5.75
C ALA A 489 -18.41 -0.54 -4.40
N HIS A 490 -18.94 -1.76 -4.36
CA HIS A 490 -19.38 -2.42 -3.14
C HIS A 490 -18.41 -3.54 -2.83
N ARG A 491 -17.92 -3.64 -1.60
CA ARG A 491 -17.04 -4.72 -1.15
C ARG A 491 -17.60 -5.38 0.10
N LEU A 492 -17.77 -6.68 0.06
CA LEU A 492 -17.88 -7.53 1.26
C LEU A 492 -16.54 -8.23 1.48
N GLN A 493 -15.95 -8.05 2.66
CA GLN A 493 -14.66 -8.62 3.01
C GLN A 493 -14.74 -9.40 4.30
N PHE A 494 -14.04 -10.54 4.31
CA PHE A 494 -13.69 -11.27 5.51
C PHE A 494 -12.17 -11.24 5.66
N ARG A 495 -11.69 -11.00 6.86
CA ARG A 495 -10.28 -11.18 7.22
C ARG A 495 -10.18 -12.21 8.31
N LEU A 496 -9.42 -13.27 8.09
CA LEU A 496 -9.27 -14.42 8.96
C LEU A 496 -7.81 -14.61 9.30
N ARG A 497 -7.49 -14.87 10.54
CA ARG A 497 -6.14 -15.16 11.01
C ARG A 497 -6.08 -16.51 11.71
N PRO A 498 -5.99 -17.62 10.98
CA PRO A 498 -5.90 -18.98 11.57
C PRO A 498 -4.74 -19.14 12.54
N SER A 499 -3.65 -18.41 12.31
CA SER A 499 -2.49 -18.30 13.21
C SER A 499 -1.85 -16.92 13.06
N PRO A 500 -0.92 -16.52 13.95
CA PRO A 500 -0.13 -15.28 13.76
C PRO A 500 0.61 -15.23 12.42
N LYS A 501 0.99 -16.39 11.87
CA LYS A 501 1.71 -16.51 10.60
C LYS A 501 0.82 -16.51 9.36
N VAL A 502 -0.50 -16.68 9.48
CA VAL A 502 -1.39 -16.84 8.31
C VAL A 502 -2.53 -15.84 8.39
N GLU A 503 -2.73 -15.12 7.29
CA GLU A 503 -3.89 -14.24 7.08
C GLU A 503 -4.56 -14.61 5.75
N LEU A 504 -5.89 -14.73 5.76
CA LEU A 504 -6.73 -15.00 4.61
C LEU A 504 -7.74 -13.87 4.47
N VAL A 505 -7.88 -13.33 3.25
CA VAL A 505 -8.77 -12.20 2.96
C VAL A 505 -9.62 -12.52 1.72
N PRO A 506 -10.72 -13.29 1.86
CA PRO A 506 -11.70 -13.42 0.79
C PRO A 506 -12.54 -12.14 0.67
N GLN A 507 -12.84 -11.76 -0.58
CA GLN A 507 -13.64 -10.59 -0.92
C GLN A 507 -14.62 -10.90 -2.04
N ILE A 508 -15.74 -10.18 -2.03
CA ILE A 508 -16.70 -10.10 -3.13
C ILE A 508 -16.89 -8.62 -3.43
N TRP A 509 -16.81 -8.28 -4.72
CA TRP A 509 -16.98 -6.94 -5.22
C TRP A 509 -18.09 -6.86 -6.25
N LEU A 510 -18.85 -5.76 -6.24
CA LEU A 510 -19.79 -5.38 -7.27
C LEU A 510 -19.41 -3.99 -7.76
N PHE A 511 -19.23 -3.83 -9.07
CA PHE A 511 -18.78 -2.59 -9.68
C PHE A 511 -19.85 -2.06 -10.63
N LYS A 512 -20.12 -0.76 -10.51
CA LYS A 512 -21.03 -0.01 -11.38
C LYS A 512 -20.37 1.31 -11.79
N ALA A 513 -20.68 1.78 -12.99
CA ALA A 513 -20.39 3.15 -13.37
C ALA A 513 -21.39 4.11 -12.71
N ASP A 514 -20.95 5.29 -12.31
CA ASP A 514 -21.83 6.36 -11.83
C ASP A 514 -22.57 7.05 -13.00
N SER A 515 -21.87 7.21 -14.13
CA SER A 515 -22.43 7.66 -15.41
C SER A 515 -22.12 6.65 -16.51
N THR A 516 -23.02 6.49 -17.47
CA THR A 516 -22.82 5.59 -18.62
C THR A 516 -22.01 6.23 -19.76
N THR A 517 -21.60 7.47 -19.60
CA THR A 517 -20.77 8.22 -20.54
C THR A 517 -19.50 8.70 -19.87
N ASN A 518 -18.41 8.84 -20.65
CA ASN A 518 -17.12 9.33 -20.16
C ASN A 518 -16.69 8.66 -18.85
N ILE A 519 -16.74 7.33 -18.81
CA ILE A 519 -16.55 6.57 -17.57
C ILE A 519 -15.14 6.68 -16.98
N GLY A 520 -14.20 7.21 -17.73
CA GLY A 520 -12.82 7.29 -17.27
C GLY A 520 -12.14 5.92 -17.22
N GLY A 521 -10.97 5.89 -16.67
CA GLY A 521 -10.17 4.68 -16.58
C GLY A 521 -8.96 4.70 -17.50
N ASN A 522 -8.25 3.58 -17.55
CA ASN A 522 -7.12 3.37 -18.43
C ASN A 522 -7.23 1.97 -19.06
N PRO A 523 -7.62 1.85 -20.30
CA PRO A 523 -8.06 2.90 -21.23
C PRO A 523 -9.43 3.50 -20.87
N ALA A 524 -9.71 4.68 -21.40
CA ALA A 524 -10.99 5.34 -21.19
C ALA A 524 -12.09 4.72 -22.06
N LEU A 525 -13.27 4.52 -21.48
CA LEU A 525 -14.49 4.18 -22.19
C LEU A 525 -15.38 5.40 -22.28
N SER A 526 -15.95 5.65 -23.47
CA SER A 526 -16.81 6.80 -23.70
C SER A 526 -18.27 6.52 -23.43
N PHE A 527 -18.74 5.30 -23.72
CA PHE A 527 -20.15 4.92 -23.61
C PHE A 527 -20.31 3.49 -23.10
N LEU A 528 -21.34 3.28 -22.30
CA LEU A 528 -21.78 1.96 -21.84
C LEU A 528 -23.23 1.72 -22.23
N GLY A 529 -23.61 0.45 -22.39
CA GLY A 529 -25.00 0.04 -22.59
C GLY A 529 -25.89 0.16 -21.35
N GLY A 530 -25.26 0.14 -20.19
CA GLY A 530 -25.86 0.28 -18.86
C GLY A 530 -24.79 0.53 -17.80
N ALA A 531 -25.20 0.62 -16.55
CA ALA A 531 -24.29 1.00 -15.47
C ALA A 531 -23.53 -0.18 -14.84
N ASP A 532 -23.96 -1.41 -15.04
CA ASP A 532 -23.33 -2.57 -14.42
C ASP A 532 -22.00 -2.91 -15.12
N LEU A 533 -20.89 -2.95 -14.38
CA LEU A 533 -19.57 -3.24 -14.92
C LEU A 533 -19.20 -4.71 -14.73
N ALA A 534 -19.06 -5.15 -13.51
CA ALA A 534 -18.61 -6.50 -13.22
C ALA A 534 -18.89 -6.93 -11.78
N THR A 535 -18.81 -8.23 -11.55
CA THR A 535 -18.66 -8.84 -10.22
C THR A 535 -17.30 -9.50 -10.12
N GLU A 536 -16.55 -9.25 -9.02
CA GLU A 536 -15.28 -9.92 -8.77
C GLU A 536 -15.33 -10.71 -7.47
N VAL A 537 -14.79 -11.92 -7.50
CA VAL A 537 -14.56 -12.74 -6.31
C VAL A 537 -13.06 -13.00 -6.21
N ASN A 538 -12.46 -12.71 -5.06
CA ASN A 538 -11.04 -12.91 -4.88
C ASN A 538 -10.69 -13.45 -3.49
N LEU A 539 -9.50 -14.03 -3.39
CA LEU A 539 -8.89 -14.48 -2.16
C LEU A 539 -7.42 -14.05 -2.15
N THR A 540 -7.02 -13.30 -1.14
CA THR A 540 -5.61 -13.05 -0.83
C THR A 540 -5.22 -13.89 0.38
N ALA A 541 -4.07 -14.58 0.29
CA ALA A 541 -3.48 -15.36 1.37
C ALA A 541 -2.07 -14.83 1.65
N LYS A 542 -1.77 -14.56 2.94
CA LYS A 542 -0.45 -14.12 3.39
C LYS A 542 0.11 -15.13 4.38
N TRP A 543 1.34 -15.57 4.14
CA TRP A 543 2.09 -16.45 5.03
C TRP A 543 3.37 -15.76 5.49
N PHE A 544 3.36 -15.34 6.75
CA PHE A 544 4.51 -14.73 7.42
C PHE A 544 5.43 -15.84 7.94
N ILE A 545 6.41 -16.23 7.14
CA ILE A 545 7.40 -17.26 7.50
C ILE A 545 8.19 -16.80 8.73
N SER A 546 8.64 -15.54 8.70
CA SER A 546 9.30 -14.85 9.81
C SER A 546 8.91 -13.35 9.81
N LYS A 547 9.43 -12.58 10.76
CA LYS A 547 9.26 -11.12 10.77
C LYS A 547 9.81 -10.42 9.51
N ASN A 548 10.79 -11.06 8.86
CA ASN A 548 11.49 -10.53 7.69
C ASN A 548 11.03 -11.16 6.37
N THR A 549 10.30 -12.28 6.41
CA THR A 549 10.00 -13.08 5.22
C THR A 549 8.50 -13.36 5.12
N MET A 550 7.91 -13.02 4.00
CA MET A 550 6.50 -13.23 3.71
C MET A 550 6.30 -13.81 2.31
N VAL A 551 5.41 -14.78 2.20
CA VAL A 551 4.82 -15.20 0.93
C VAL A 551 3.39 -14.67 0.90
N GLN A 552 3.01 -14.06 -0.22
CA GLN A 552 1.62 -13.69 -0.48
C GLN A 552 1.19 -14.23 -1.83
N GLY A 553 -0.03 -14.72 -1.90
CA GLY A 553 -0.66 -15.08 -3.15
C GLY A 553 -2.07 -14.53 -3.23
N HIS A 554 -2.57 -14.35 -4.45
CA HIS A 554 -3.98 -14.12 -4.68
C HIS A 554 -4.50 -14.90 -5.89
N ILE A 555 -5.80 -15.16 -5.87
CA ILE A 555 -6.60 -15.62 -7.00
C ILE A 555 -7.79 -14.68 -7.10
N ALA A 556 -8.11 -14.22 -8.31
CA ALA A 556 -9.27 -13.40 -8.59
C ALA A 556 -9.98 -13.90 -9.84
N ALA A 557 -11.32 -13.81 -9.83
CA ALA A 557 -12.16 -14.05 -10.98
C ALA A 557 -13.15 -12.90 -11.10
N THR A 558 -13.13 -12.20 -12.24
CA THR A 558 -14.02 -11.08 -12.55
C THR A 558 -14.96 -11.48 -13.66
N PHE A 559 -16.25 -11.38 -13.38
CA PHE A 559 -17.35 -11.72 -14.30
C PHE A 559 -17.91 -10.41 -14.86
N PRO A 560 -17.68 -10.10 -16.14
CA PRO A 560 -18.18 -8.88 -16.77
C PRO A 560 -19.70 -8.91 -16.90
N SER A 561 -20.31 -7.73 -16.87
CA SER A 561 -21.76 -7.61 -17.15
C SER A 561 -22.02 -7.48 -18.65
N SER A 562 -23.26 -7.75 -19.05
CA SER A 562 -23.70 -7.54 -20.44
C SER A 562 -23.66 -6.07 -20.89
N ASP A 563 -23.62 -5.13 -19.94
CA ASP A 563 -23.55 -3.70 -20.25
C ASP A 563 -22.20 -3.30 -20.86
N LEU A 564 -21.13 -4.04 -20.55
CA LEU A 564 -19.84 -3.90 -21.22
C LEU A 564 -19.85 -4.39 -22.67
N ASN A 565 -20.69 -5.35 -23.03
CA ASN A 565 -20.77 -5.90 -24.39
C ASN A 565 -21.22 -4.86 -25.40
N THR A 566 -22.04 -3.90 -24.96
CA THR A 566 -22.60 -2.86 -25.84
C THR A 566 -21.70 -1.65 -25.98
N ALA A 567 -20.69 -1.51 -25.15
CA ALA A 567 -19.81 -0.33 -25.11
C ALA A 567 -19.07 -0.06 -26.44
N SER A 568 -18.74 -1.10 -27.20
CA SER A 568 -18.06 -0.99 -28.50
C SER A 568 -18.85 -1.61 -29.65
N GLY A 569 -20.14 -1.83 -29.48
CA GLY A 569 -20.98 -2.49 -30.50
C GLY A 569 -20.72 -3.99 -30.65
N VAL A 570 -20.07 -4.60 -29.68
CA VAL A 570 -19.75 -6.03 -29.68
C VAL A 570 -20.98 -6.84 -29.27
N THR A 571 -21.25 -7.93 -30.00
CA THR A 571 -22.32 -8.90 -29.68
C THR A 571 -21.73 -10.16 -29.08
N GLY A 572 -22.37 -10.70 -28.07
CA GLY A 572 -21.98 -11.93 -27.37
C GLY A 572 -21.47 -11.68 -25.95
N ASP A 573 -21.32 -12.77 -25.20
CA ASP A 573 -20.84 -12.71 -23.82
C ASP A 573 -19.30 -12.56 -23.77
N LEU A 574 -18.81 -11.84 -22.77
CA LEU A 574 -17.39 -11.73 -22.47
C LEU A 574 -16.96 -12.87 -21.54
N ASP A 575 -15.79 -13.41 -21.79
CA ASP A 575 -15.22 -14.43 -20.93
C ASP A 575 -14.78 -13.85 -19.57
N PRO A 576 -14.92 -14.59 -18.47
CA PRO A 576 -14.41 -14.17 -17.18
C PRO A 576 -12.89 -13.97 -17.21
N TRP A 577 -12.42 -12.89 -16.58
CA TRP A 577 -11.01 -12.66 -16.35
C TRP A 577 -10.57 -13.35 -15.07
N VAL A 578 -9.69 -14.33 -15.18
CA VAL A 578 -9.11 -15.02 -14.03
C VAL A 578 -7.64 -14.64 -13.89
N SER A 579 -7.19 -14.30 -12.69
CA SER A 579 -5.78 -14.06 -12.41
C SER A 579 -5.30 -14.81 -11.18
N ALA A 580 -4.02 -15.12 -11.17
CA ALA A 580 -3.32 -15.68 -10.02
C ALA A 580 -1.94 -15.04 -9.88
N MET A 581 -1.53 -14.80 -8.64
CA MET A 581 -0.22 -14.23 -8.32
C MET A 581 0.35 -14.93 -7.09
N VAL A 582 1.66 -15.06 -7.06
CA VAL A 582 2.42 -15.39 -5.86
C VAL A 582 3.70 -14.56 -5.82
N PHE A 583 4.04 -14.03 -4.65
CA PHE A 583 5.34 -13.42 -4.43
C PHE A 583 5.98 -13.84 -3.11
N LEU A 584 7.30 -13.83 -3.11
CA LEU A 584 8.15 -13.92 -1.93
C LEU A 584 8.78 -12.54 -1.68
N ARG A 585 8.62 -12.02 -0.47
CA ARG A 585 9.26 -10.78 -0.01
C ARG A 585 10.16 -11.08 1.17
N VAL A 586 11.39 -10.58 1.11
CA VAL A 586 12.36 -10.63 2.21
C VAL A 586 12.84 -9.21 2.47
N ALA A 587 12.80 -8.76 3.73
CA ALA A 587 13.14 -7.38 4.07
C ALA A 587 13.88 -7.31 5.41
N PHE A 588 15.02 -6.62 5.41
CA PHE A 588 15.92 -6.39 6.56
C PHE A 588 16.12 -4.91 6.78
#